data_1e1dfce532cd4876820527b38f97702e
#
_entry.id   1e1dfce532cd4876820527b38f97702e
#
_cell.length_a   1.000
_cell.length_b   1.000
_cell.length_c   1.000
_cell.angle_alpha   90.00
_cell.angle_beta   90.00
_cell.angle_gamma   90.00
#
_symmetry.space_group_name_H-M   'P 1'
#
loop_
_entity.id
_entity.type
_entity.pdbx_description
1 polymer ?
#
loop_
_entity_poly.entity_id
_entity_poly.type
_entity_poly.pdbx_seq_one_letter_code
_entity_poly.pdbx_strand_id
1 'polypeptide(L)'
;MMDPQSVNVVIYHANCNDGFGAAYSAWKLLGNRAEYHAASHGSPPPDVTGKKVVILDFSYDNPTTKALIDQAEELWVIDHHKSNMVELHDISNTHFDMTKSGAMLAWEFFHPGKESPKFIQYIQDRDLWQWELPYSKEFSAAFDMVPWNFDEYEKFEDDSVFDDAVKRGSYILAYSKTVIKKVCDKATKRKYKEFDVMVVNSSHWMSEIGATLAKDCDFAMIWYYDHDSCNYKVSLRAFHDTMDVSEIAKSFGGGGHRKAAGFVLPKSKHPDNIFIPDIEFEENSYDDVDNFGAD
;
A
#
# COMPACT_ATOMS: atom_id res chain seq x y z
N MET A 1 -26.69 -2.53 2.09
CA MET A 1 -25.74 -1.39 2.12
C MET A 1 -26.52 -0.10 2.16
N MET A 2 -25.93 0.99 2.73
CA MET A 2 -26.56 2.32 2.78
C MET A 2 -26.79 2.90 1.38
N ASP A 3 -27.65 3.92 1.29
CA ASP A 3 -27.81 4.70 0.05
C ASP A 3 -26.54 5.53 -0.19
N PRO A 4 -25.82 5.32 -1.32
CA PRO A 4 -24.60 6.06 -1.65
C PRO A 4 -24.78 7.59 -1.65
N GLN A 5 -25.97 8.09 -2.02
CA GLN A 5 -26.24 9.54 -2.05
C GLN A 5 -26.36 10.17 -0.66
N SER A 6 -26.58 9.36 0.38
CA SER A 6 -26.74 9.81 1.75
C SER A 6 -25.43 9.91 2.53
N VAL A 7 -24.29 9.49 1.95
CA VAL A 7 -22.99 9.53 2.61
C VAL A 7 -22.55 10.97 2.89
N ASN A 8 -22.13 11.23 4.13
CA ASN A 8 -21.66 12.54 4.59
C ASN A 8 -20.14 12.58 4.75
N VAL A 9 -19.53 11.43 5.11
CA VAL A 9 -18.09 11.31 5.37
C VAL A 9 -17.53 10.13 4.63
N VAL A 10 -16.44 10.37 3.92
CA VAL A 10 -15.63 9.37 3.21
C VAL A 10 -14.25 9.34 3.86
N ILE A 11 -13.90 8.21 4.46
CA ILE A 11 -12.56 7.94 4.97
C ILE A 11 -11.89 7.01 3.97
N TYR A 12 -10.68 7.32 3.50
CA TYR A 12 -10.03 6.55 2.46
C TYR A 12 -8.55 6.34 2.76
N HIS A 13 -7.96 5.27 2.21
CA HIS A 13 -6.55 4.97 2.39
C HIS A 13 -5.67 6.08 1.85
N ALA A 14 -4.81 6.63 2.71
CA ALA A 14 -3.89 7.71 2.38
C ALA A 14 -2.69 7.21 1.57
N ASN A 15 -2.08 8.13 0.81
CA ASN A 15 -0.78 7.94 0.14
C ASN A 15 -0.75 6.78 -0.87
N CYS A 16 -1.89 6.43 -1.47
CA CYS A 16 -1.94 5.44 -2.54
C CYS A 16 -2.99 5.82 -3.61
N ASN A 17 -2.74 5.39 -4.85
CA ASN A 17 -3.62 5.71 -5.97
C ASN A 17 -4.95 4.96 -5.89
N ASP A 18 -4.98 3.78 -5.28
CA ASP A 18 -6.21 3.01 -5.10
C ASP A 18 -7.14 3.69 -4.09
N GLY A 19 -6.62 4.04 -2.91
CA GLY A 19 -7.41 4.76 -1.90
C GLY A 19 -7.90 6.12 -2.40
N PHE A 20 -7.05 6.89 -3.11
CA PHE A 20 -7.52 8.17 -3.67
C PHE A 20 -8.47 7.96 -4.86
N GLY A 21 -8.31 6.90 -5.66
CA GLY A 21 -9.26 6.47 -6.69
C GLY A 21 -10.62 6.08 -6.09
N ALA A 22 -10.62 5.45 -4.92
CA ALA A 22 -11.84 5.16 -4.17
C ALA A 22 -12.54 6.44 -3.68
N ALA A 23 -11.77 7.40 -3.15
CA ALA A 23 -12.27 8.72 -2.78
C ALA A 23 -12.82 9.49 -4.00
N TYR A 24 -12.13 9.42 -5.16
CA TYR A 24 -12.61 10.01 -6.41
C TYR A 24 -13.95 9.40 -6.84
N SER A 25 -14.12 8.10 -6.73
CA SER A 25 -15.36 7.40 -7.07
C SER A 25 -16.54 7.94 -6.22
N ALA A 26 -16.30 8.20 -4.95
CA ALA A 26 -17.27 8.86 -4.07
C ALA A 26 -17.51 10.33 -4.47
N TRP A 27 -16.43 11.07 -4.72
CA TRP A 27 -16.50 12.49 -5.09
C TRP A 27 -17.25 12.72 -6.40
N LYS A 28 -17.13 11.83 -7.35
CA LYS A 28 -17.84 11.89 -8.63
C LYS A 28 -19.37 11.85 -8.48
N LEU A 29 -19.88 11.25 -7.41
CA LEU A 29 -21.31 11.26 -7.06
C LEU A 29 -21.67 12.39 -6.11
N LEU A 30 -20.85 12.60 -5.08
CA LEU A 30 -21.21 13.44 -3.93
C LEU A 30 -20.71 14.89 -4.08
N GLY A 31 -19.64 15.11 -4.87
CA GLY A 31 -18.99 16.43 -4.95
C GLY A 31 -18.57 16.91 -3.55
N ASN A 32 -18.78 18.18 -3.30
CA ASN A 32 -18.47 18.83 -2.00
C ASN A 32 -19.56 18.64 -0.93
N ARG A 33 -20.53 17.75 -1.14
CA ARG A 33 -21.56 17.43 -0.12
C ARG A 33 -21.07 16.50 0.98
N ALA A 34 -19.96 15.83 0.75
CA ALA A 34 -19.31 14.97 1.73
C ALA A 34 -17.95 15.52 2.15
N GLU A 35 -17.53 15.16 3.35
CA GLU A 35 -16.17 15.38 3.87
C GLU A 35 -15.28 14.21 3.43
N TYR A 36 -13.99 14.47 3.09
CA TYR A 36 -13.04 13.46 2.63
C TYR A 36 -11.82 13.45 3.55
N HIS A 37 -11.54 12.32 4.19
CA HIS A 37 -10.48 12.16 5.17
C HIS A 37 -9.51 11.05 4.75
N ALA A 38 -8.27 11.43 4.44
CA ALA A 38 -7.20 10.48 4.21
C ALA A 38 -6.76 9.84 5.53
N ALA A 39 -6.74 8.52 5.61
CA ALA A 39 -6.36 7.77 6.80
C ALA A 39 -5.23 6.78 6.52
N SER A 40 -4.37 6.56 7.51
CA SER A 40 -3.32 5.55 7.50
C SER A 40 -3.40 4.71 8.77
N HIS A 41 -2.80 3.53 8.77
CA HIS A 41 -2.71 2.72 9.99
C HIS A 41 -2.07 3.50 11.13
N GLY A 42 -2.78 3.55 12.28
CA GLY A 42 -2.37 4.30 13.46
C GLY A 42 -2.75 5.78 13.45
N SER A 43 -3.36 6.31 12.39
CA SER A 43 -3.94 7.67 12.43
C SER A 43 -5.25 7.70 13.22
N PRO A 44 -5.51 8.77 13.99
CA PRO A 44 -6.78 8.92 14.68
C PRO A 44 -7.92 9.11 13.67
N PRO A 45 -9.10 8.51 13.90
CA PRO A 45 -10.27 8.73 13.05
C PRO A 45 -10.81 10.17 13.19
N PRO A 46 -11.48 10.70 12.15
CA PRO A 46 -12.24 11.94 12.26
C PRO A 46 -13.48 11.79 13.14
N ASP A 47 -14.10 12.91 13.50
CA ASP A 47 -15.42 12.90 14.16
C ASP A 47 -16.53 12.42 13.18
N VAL A 48 -17.17 11.33 13.53
CA VAL A 48 -18.24 10.69 12.75
C VAL A 48 -19.60 10.75 13.42
N THR A 49 -19.72 11.48 14.54
CA THR A 49 -20.91 11.48 15.39
C THR A 49 -22.17 11.90 14.61
N GLY A 50 -23.13 10.98 14.53
CA GLY A 50 -24.42 11.19 13.85
C GLY A 50 -24.32 11.34 12.33
N LYS A 51 -23.20 10.92 11.72
CA LYS A 51 -22.96 11.01 10.27
C LYS A 51 -23.10 9.63 9.60
N LYS A 52 -23.42 9.64 8.31
CA LYS A 52 -23.36 8.46 7.45
C LYS A 52 -21.97 8.36 6.81
N VAL A 53 -21.25 7.30 7.14
CA VAL A 53 -19.82 7.15 6.91
C VAL A 53 -19.53 5.96 6.02
N VAL A 54 -18.61 6.12 5.08
CA VAL A 54 -18.00 4.99 4.38
C VAL A 54 -16.47 5.05 4.53
N ILE A 55 -15.88 3.89 4.84
CA ILE A 55 -14.43 3.70 4.86
C ILE A 55 -14.07 2.89 3.61
N LEU A 56 -13.15 3.39 2.80
CA LEU A 56 -12.80 2.87 1.48
C LEU A 56 -11.33 2.46 1.42
N ASP A 57 -11.05 1.27 0.87
CA ASP A 57 -9.69 0.75 0.67
C ASP A 57 -8.85 0.74 1.96
N PHE A 58 -9.50 0.74 3.09
CA PHE A 58 -8.89 0.88 4.41
C PHE A 58 -9.81 0.32 5.49
N SER A 59 -9.23 -0.06 6.62
CA SER A 59 -9.99 -0.22 7.87
C SER A 59 -9.15 0.18 9.08
N TYR A 60 -9.81 0.68 10.11
CA TYR A 60 -9.23 0.72 11.44
C TYR A 60 -9.24 -0.68 12.06
N ASP A 61 -8.54 -0.85 13.17
CA ASP A 61 -8.64 -2.07 13.96
C ASP A 61 -10.08 -2.32 14.47
N ASN A 62 -10.36 -3.53 14.88
CA ASN A 62 -11.72 -3.93 15.28
C ASN A 62 -12.30 -3.08 16.41
N PRO A 63 -11.56 -2.78 17.52
CA PRO A 63 -12.08 -1.90 18.58
C PRO A 63 -12.40 -0.48 18.10
N THR A 64 -11.54 0.11 17.30
CA THR A 64 -11.74 1.46 16.74
C THR A 64 -12.93 1.48 15.77
N THR A 65 -13.04 0.48 14.89
CA THR A 65 -14.15 0.37 13.94
C THR A 65 -15.51 0.23 14.68
N LYS A 66 -15.58 -0.57 15.74
CA LYS A 66 -16.78 -0.68 16.57
C LYS A 66 -17.15 0.65 17.24
N ALA A 67 -16.16 1.34 17.79
CA ALA A 67 -16.39 2.65 18.41
C ALA A 67 -16.92 3.70 17.39
N LEU A 68 -16.44 3.64 16.14
CA LEU A 68 -16.95 4.49 15.06
C LEU A 68 -18.40 4.13 14.66
N ILE A 69 -18.72 2.83 14.61
CA ILE A 69 -20.10 2.35 14.34
C ILE A 69 -21.06 2.84 15.43
N ASP A 70 -20.65 2.81 16.70
CA ASP A 70 -21.48 3.27 17.82
C ASP A 70 -21.73 4.79 17.81
N GLN A 71 -20.82 5.58 17.18
CA GLN A 71 -20.93 7.03 17.09
C GLN A 71 -21.65 7.50 15.84
N ALA A 72 -21.51 6.79 14.73
CA ALA A 72 -22.08 7.14 13.43
C ALA A 72 -23.60 6.86 13.41
N GLU A 73 -24.36 7.58 12.57
CA GLU A 73 -25.73 7.19 12.23
C GLU A 73 -25.74 5.86 11.46
N GLU A 74 -24.80 5.70 10.52
CA GLU A 74 -24.56 4.47 9.75
C GLU A 74 -23.11 4.47 9.27
N LEU A 75 -22.41 3.34 9.38
CA LEU A 75 -21.05 3.20 8.89
C LEU A 75 -20.88 1.89 8.13
N TRP A 76 -20.20 1.96 6.99
CA TRP A 76 -19.81 0.80 6.18
C TRP A 76 -18.31 0.82 5.87
N VAL A 77 -17.71 -0.36 5.84
CA VAL A 77 -16.33 -0.59 5.37
C VAL A 77 -16.39 -1.33 4.04
N ILE A 78 -15.73 -0.79 3.02
CA ILE A 78 -15.61 -1.37 1.67
C ILE A 78 -14.12 -1.50 1.36
N ASP A 79 -13.60 -2.73 1.35
CA ASP A 79 -12.17 -2.96 1.30
C ASP A 79 -11.84 -4.29 0.58
N HIS A 80 -10.60 -4.52 0.25
CA HIS A 80 -10.11 -5.74 -0.40
C HIS A 80 -8.91 -6.38 0.31
N HIS A 81 -8.47 -5.83 1.44
CA HIS A 81 -7.34 -6.36 2.19
C HIS A 81 -7.74 -7.59 3.02
N LYS A 82 -7.11 -8.74 2.74
CA LYS A 82 -7.36 -10.00 3.47
C LYS A 82 -7.16 -9.87 4.99
N SER A 83 -6.15 -9.13 5.42
CA SER A 83 -5.89 -8.87 6.84
C SER A 83 -7.06 -8.19 7.53
N ASN A 84 -7.62 -7.16 6.87
CA ASN A 84 -8.75 -6.37 7.37
C ASN A 84 -10.05 -7.19 7.40
N MET A 85 -10.27 -8.05 6.39
CA MET A 85 -11.40 -8.98 6.39
C MET A 85 -11.36 -9.93 7.59
N VAL A 86 -10.16 -10.42 7.95
CA VAL A 86 -9.99 -11.29 9.12
C VAL A 86 -10.18 -10.51 10.42
N GLU A 87 -9.64 -9.30 10.49
CA GLU A 87 -9.73 -8.41 11.67
C GLU A 87 -11.18 -8.02 11.97
N LEU A 88 -11.97 -7.73 10.93
CA LEU A 88 -13.35 -7.26 11.06
C LEU A 88 -14.40 -8.36 10.87
N HIS A 89 -14.03 -9.63 11.05
CA HIS A 89 -14.90 -10.80 10.77
C HIS A 89 -16.23 -10.82 11.52
N ASP A 90 -16.33 -10.15 12.66
CA ASP A 90 -17.53 -10.03 13.51
C ASP A 90 -18.32 -8.73 13.31
N ILE A 91 -17.92 -7.90 12.34
CA ILE A 91 -18.61 -6.66 11.96
C ILE A 91 -19.46 -6.91 10.71
N SER A 92 -20.76 -6.72 10.81
CA SER A 92 -21.70 -7.02 9.72
C SER A 92 -21.72 -5.97 8.59
N ASN A 93 -21.38 -4.70 8.91
CA ASN A 93 -21.42 -3.59 7.97
C ASN A 93 -20.08 -3.50 7.20
N THR A 94 -19.65 -4.61 6.61
CA THR A 94 -18.44 -4.71 5.81
C THR A 94 -18.73 -5.33 4.46
N HIS A 95 -18.00 -4.91 3.45
CA HIS A 95 -17.99 -5.52 2.13
C HIS A 95 -16.54 -5.74 1.69
N PHE A 96 -16.14 -7.00 1.56
CA PHE A 96 -14.79 -7.39 1.17
C PHE A 96 -14.82 -8.20 -0.13
N ASP A 97 -14.04 -7.79 -1.13
CA ASP A 97 -13.81 -8.55 -2.36
C ASP A 97 -12.33 -8.40 -2.80
N MET A 98 -11.51 -9.41 -2.54
CA MET A 98 -10.09 -9.44 -2.89
C MET A 98 -9.82 -9.63 -4.39
N THR A 99 -10.84 -9.77 -5.21
CA THR A 99 -10.71 -9.84 -6.68
C THR A 99 -10.77 -8.48 -7.35
N LYS A 100 -11.03 -7.43 -6.58
CA LYS A 100 -11.14 -6.04 -7.03
C LYS A 100 -10.28 -5.12 -6.17
N SER A 101 -9.91 -3.97 -6.73
CA SER A 101 -9.25 -2.91 -5.99
C SER A 101 -10.24 -2.05 -5.20
N GLY A 102 -9.76 -1.31 -4.21
CA GLY A 102 -10.60 -0.39 -3.42
C GLY A 102 -11.28 0.68 -4.28
N ALA A 103 -10.60 1.22 -5.31
CA ALA A 103 -11.17 2.18 -6.25
C ALA A 103 -12.33 1.59 -7.06
N MET A 104 -12.19 0.34 -7.51
CA MET A 104 -13.24 -0.34 -8.26
C MET A 104 -14.44 -0.67 -7.38
N LEU A 105 -14.22 -1.17 -6.17
CA LEU A 105 -15.28 -1.44 -5.20
C LEU A 105 -16.07 -0.17 -4.85
N ALA A 106 -15.35 0.94 -4.66
CA ALA A 106 -15.96 2.24 -4.42
C ALA A 106 -16.79 2.70 -5.63
N TRP A 107 -16.24 2.53 -6.85
CA TRP A 107 -17.01 2.87 -8.05
C TRP A 107 -18.31 2.09 -8.15
N GLU A 108 -18.28 0.79 -7.97
CA GLU A 108 -19.48 -0.06 -8.02
C GLU A 108 -20.51 0.31 -6.95
N PHE A 109 -20.05 0.71 -5.77
CA PHE A 109 -20.93 1.17 -4.68
C PHE A 109 -21.58 2.51 -5.00
N PHE A 110 -20.81 3.51 -5.46
CA PHE A 110 -21.32 4.85 -5.73
C PHE A 110 -22.03 4.97 -7.08
N HIS A 111 -21.72 4.12 -8.05
CA HIS A 111 -22.24 4.17 -9.41
C HIS A 111 -22.77 2.82 -9.88
N PRO A 112 -23.75 2.21 -9.18
CA PRO A 112 -24.21 0.87 -9.47
C PRO A 112 -24.69 0.75 -10.92
N GLY A 113 -24.17 -0.25 -11.61
CA GLY A 113 -24.50 -0.55 -13.01
C GLY A 113 -23.89 0.39 -14.06
N LYS A 114 -23.03 1.34 -13.66
CA LYS A 114 -22.27 2.17 -14.60
C LYS A 114 -20.87 1.59 -14.82
N GLU A 115 -20.40 1.67 -16.06
CA GLU A 115 -19.02 1.34 -16.39
C GLU A 115 -18.07 2.31 -15.67
N SER A 116 -16.97 1.77 -15.15
CA SER A 116 -15.95 2.58 -14.48
C SER A 116 -15.12 3.36 -15.50
N PRO A 117 -14.64 4.56 -15.14
CA PRO A 117 -13.66 5.26 -15.95
C PRO A 117 -12.45 4.38 -16.25
N LYS A 118 -11.88 4.54 -17.45
CA LYS A 118 -10.73 3.76 -17.92
C LYS A 118 -9.58 3.78 -16.90
N PHE A 119 -9.23 4.93 -16.36
CA PHE A 119 -8.13 5.02 -15.40
C PHE A 119 -8.37 4.25 -14.08
N ILE A 120 -9.62 4.10 -13.62
CA ILE A 120 -9.97 3.26 -12.45
C ILE A 120 -9.68 1.78 -12.76
N GLN A 121 -9.95 1.31 -13.99
CA GLN A 121 -9.61 -0.05 -14.41
C GLN A 121 -8.09 -0.27 -14.39
N TYR A 122 -7.31 0.75 -14.78
CA TYR A 122 -5.84 0.70 -14.77
C TYR A 122 -5.25 0.80 -13.36
N ILE A 123 -5.89 1.55 -12.45
CA ILE A 123 -5.55 1.51 -11.02
C ILE A 123 -5.72 0.08 -10.50
N GLN A 124 -6.84 -0.58 -10.77
CA GLN A 124 -7.10 -1.96 -10.37
C GLN A 124 -6.08 -2.95 -10.95
N ASP A 125 -5.81 -2.87 -12.26
CA ASP A 125 -4.87 -3.76 -12.94
C ASP A 125 -3.47 -3.72 -12.31
N ARG A 126 -3.05 -2.53 -11.86
CA ARG A 126 -1.82 -2.33 -11.10
C ARG A 126 -1.94 -2.83 -9.66
N ASP A 127 -2.97 -2.45 -8.95
CA ASP A 127 -3.12 -2.74 -7.52
C ASP A 127 -3.16 -4.25 -7.26
N LEU A 128 -3.91 -4.98 -8.10
CA LEU A 128 -3.95 -6.45 -8.10
C LEU A 128 -2.71 -7.09 -8.77
N TRP A 129 -1.75 -6.27 -9.25
CA TRP A 129 -0.52 -6.71 -9.92
C TRP A 129 -0.75 -7.60 -11.14
N GLN A 130 -1.86 -7.41 -11.86
CA GLN A 130 -2.25 -8.22 -13.03
C GLN A 130 -1.45 -7.86 -14.27
N TRP A 131 -1.37 -6.55 -14.59
CA TRP A 131 -0.66 -6.02 -15.76
C TRP A 131 -1.18 -6.57 -17.08
N GLU A 132 -2.50 -6.78 -17.17
CA GLU A 132 -3.18 -7.38 -18.33
C GLU A 132 -3.68 -6.32 -19.32
N LEU A 133 -3.91 -5.09 -18.86
CA LEU A 133 -4.37 -4.01 -19.72
C LEU A 133 -3.24 -3.45 -20.59
N PRO A 134 -3.54 -3.04 -21.86
CA PRO A 134 -2.55 -2.47 -22.76
C PRO A 134 -1.85 -1.24 -22.15
N TYR A 135 -0.51 -1.23 -22.14
CA TYR A 135 0.29 -0.11 -21.60
C TYR A 135 0.05 0.22 -20.12
N SER A 136 -0.43 -0.73 -19.35
CA SER A 136 -0.77 -0.53 -17.93
C SER A 136 0.42 -0.06 -17.09
N LYS A 137 1.60 -0.60 -17.35
CA LYS A 137 2.84 -0.18 -16.66
C LYS A 137 3.24 1.24 -17.02
N GLU A 138 3.11 1.61 -18.31
CA GLU A 138 3.38 2.94 -18.81
C GLU A 138 2.41 3.95 -18.17
N PHE A 139 1.11 3.66 -18.23
CA PHE A 139 0.10 4.50 -17.59
C PHE A 139 0.39 4.68 -16.10
N SER A 140 0.58 3.59 -15.36
CA SER A 140 0.82 3.61 -13.92
C SER A 140 2.06 4.43 -13.55
N ALA A 141 3.15 4.31 -14.31
CA ALA A 141 4.38 5.06 -14.05
C ALA A 141 4.19 6.58 -14.21
N ALA A 142 3.33 7.03 -15.13
CA ALA A 142 2.99 8.44 -15.25
C ALA A 142 1.94 8.88 -14.22
N PHE A 143 0.98 8.01 -13.91
CA PHE A 143 -0.10 8.28 -12.97
C PHE A 143 0.41 8.43 -11.52
N ASP A 144 1.51 7.78 -11.16
CA ASP A 144 2.19 7.98 -9.87
C ASP A 144 2.70 9.41 -9.64
N MET A 145 2.81 10.21 -10.70
CA MET A 145 3.22 11.61 -10.61
C MET A 145 2.03 12.57 -10.51
N VAL A 146 0.81 12.07 -10.62
CA VAL A 146 -0.41 12.88 -10.55
C VAL A 146 -0.69 13.21 -9.08
N PRO A 147 -0.86 14.50 -8.74
CA PRO A 147 -1.24 14.88 -7.39
C PRO A 147 -2.59 14.26 -6.99
N TRP A 148 -2.72 13.88 -5.74
CA TRP A 148 -3.99 13.42 -5.19
C TRP A 148 -4.97 14.59 -5.04
N ASN A 149 -5.57 14.95 -6.17
CA ASN A 149 -6.52 16.03 -6.33
C ASN A 149 -7.64 15.57 -7.27
N PHE A 150 -8.88 15.81 -6.91
CA PHE A 150 -10.04 15.31 -7.67
C PHE A 150 -10.10 15.89 -9.08
N ASP A 151 -9.81 17.19 -9.27
CA ASP A 151 -9.81 17.81 -10.57
C ASP A 151 -8.68 17.27 -11.48
N GLU A 152 -7.54 16.86 -10.88
CA GLU A 152 -6.44 16.21 -11.63
C GLU A 152 -6.82 14.80 -12.08
N TYR A 153 -7.51 14.03 -11.20
CA TYR A 153 -8.00 12.69 -11.56
C TYR A 153 -9.10 12.76 -12.62
N GLU A 154 -10.01 13.73 -12.52
CA GLU A 154 -11.10 13.92 -13.50
C GLU A 154 -10.59 14.15 -14.94
N LYS A 155 -9.43 14.77 -15.11
CA LYS A 155 -8.81 14.96 -16.44
C LYS A 155 -8.56 13.64 -17.18
N PHE A 156 -8.36 12.53 -16.45
CA PHE A 156 -8.10 11.21 -17.03
C PHE A 156 -9.35 10.51 -17.57
N GLU A 157 -10.52 11.11 -17.44
CA GLU A 157 -11.70 10.70 -18.23
C GLU A 157 -11.58 11.10 -19.71
N ASP A 158 -10.67 12.03 -20.06
CA ASP A 158 -10.32 12.38 -21.43
C ASP A 158 -9.24 11.42 -21.95
N ASP A 159 -9.57 10.69 -23.04
CA ASP A 159 -8.65 9.74 -23.68
C ASP A 159 -7.33 10.41 -24.13
N SER A 160 -7.34 11.68 -24.51
CA SER A 160 -6.11 12.37 -24.94
C SER A 160 -5.14 12.60 -23.78
N VAL A 161 -5.63 12.86 -22.57
CA VAL A 161 -4.83 12.98 -21.34
C VAL A 161 -4.30 11.62 -20.94
N PHE A 162 -5.13 10.58 -21.06
CA PHE A 162 -4.72 9.20 -20.81
C PHE A 162 -3.58 8.76 -21.75
N ASP A 163 -3.72 8.99 -23.07
CA ASP A 163 -2.73 8.61 -24.07
C ASP A 163 -1.41 9.37 -23.89
N ASP A 164 -1.45 10.65 -23.52
CA ASP A 164 -0.25 11.42 -23.18
C ASP A 164 0.44 10.85 -21.92
N ALA A 165 -0.33 10.44 -20.92
CA ALA A 165 0.22 9.78 -19.74
C ALA A 165 0.94 8.48 -20.11
N VAL A 166 0.36 7.63 -20.96
CA VAL A 166 1.00 6.41 -21.46
C VAL A 166 2.35 6.74 -22.14
N LYS A 167 2.35 7.77 -22.99
CA LYS A 167 3.58 8.21 -23.68
C LYS A 167 4.66 8.68 -22.69
N ARG A 168 4.30 9.54 -21.73
CA ARG A 168 5.22 10.00 -20.67
C ARG A 168 5.72 8.83 -19.81
N GLY A 169 4.84 7.91 -19.45
CA GLY A 169 5.17 6.74 -18.66
C GLY A 169 6.19 5.82 -19.32
N SER A 170 6.21 5.72 -20.65
CA SER A 170 7.22 4.93 -21.36
C SER A 170 8.65 5.43 -21.08
N TYR A 171 8.87 6.75 -21.00
CA TYR A 171 10.17 7.33 -20.66
C TYR A 171 10.51 7.14 -19.20
N ILE A 172 9.51 7.27 -18.30
CA ILE A 172 9.68 7.03 -16.86
C ILE A 172 10.08 5.58 -16.62
N LEU A 173 9.42 4.62 -17.26
CA LEU A 173 9.75 3.20 -17.15
C LEU A 173 11.14 2.87 -17.70
N ALA A 174 11.54 3.48 -18.81
CA ALA A 174 12.89 3.29 -19.36
C ALA A 174 13.96 3.71 -18.36
N TYR A 175 13.76 4.84 -17.68
CA TYR A 175 14.65 5.32 -16.62
C TYR A 175 14.58 4.45 -15.37
N SER A 176 13.38 4.16 -14.86
CA SER A 176 13.20 3.37 -13.64
C SER A 176 13.79 1.97 -13.75
N LYS A 177 13.67 1.30 -14.89
CA LYS A 177 14.31 -0.01 -15.15
C LYS A 177 15.82 0.04 -14.93
N THR A 178 16.47 1.14 -15.36
CA THR A 178 17.92 1.32 -15.17
C THR A 178 18.26 1.48 -13.68
N VAL A 179 17.44 2.24 -12.93
CA VAL A 179 17.67 2.45 -11.49
C VAL A 179 17.38 1.17 -10.71
N ILE A 180 16.22 0.52 -10.99
CA ILE A 180 15.83 -0.75 -10.36
C ILE A 180 16.92 -1.80 -10.54
N LYS A 181 17.47 -1.95 -11.77
CA LYS A 181 18.57 -2.87 -12.00
C LYS A 181 19.76 -2.57 -11.11
N LYS A 182 20.20 -1.30 -11.03
CA LYS A 182 21.33 -0.89 -10.18
C LYS A 182 21.10 -1.19 -8.69
N VAL A 183 19.85 -1.08 -8.21
CA VAL A 183 19.48 -1.43 -6.84
C VAL A 183 19.48 -2.94 -6.66
N CYS A 184 18.87 -3.70 -7.58
CA CYS A 184 18.86 -5.17 -7.53
C CYS A 184 20.29 -5.77 -7.56
N ASP A 185 21.21 -5.17 -8.34
CA ASP A 185 22.61 -5.61 -8.41
C ASP A 185 23.35 -5.47 -7.05
N LYS A 186 22.78 -4.70 -6.09
CA LYS A 186 23.32 -4.55 -4.72
C LYS A 186 22.62 -5.45 -3.70
N ALA A 187 21.61 -6.18 -4.10
CA ALA A 187 20.90 -7.07 -3.21
C ALA A 187 21.81 -8.19 -2.68
N THR A 188 21.61 -8.55 -1.42
CA THR A 188 22.39 -9.61 -0.77
C THR A 188 21.50 -10.79 -0.43
N LYS A 189 22.02 -12.00 -0.67
CA LYS A 189 21.32 -13.23 -0.30
C LYS A 189 21.48 -13.47 1.20
N ARG A 190 20.37 -13.78 1.89
CA ARG A 190 20.29 -14.11 3.32
C ARG A 190 19.43 -15.35 3.53
N LYS A 191 19.51 -15.92 4.71
CA LYS A 191 18.59 -16.97 5.18
C LYS A 191 17.66 -16.40 6.25
N TYR A 192 16.39 -16.70 6.13
CA TYR A 192 15.38 -16.47 7.16
C TYR A 192 14.70 -17.81 7.45
N LYS A 193 15.00 -18.43 8.60
CA LYS A 193 14.61 -19.82 8.85
C LYS A 193 15.09 -20.71 7.70
N GLU A 194 14.18 -21.45 7.07
CA GLU A 194 14.45 -22.31 5.91
C GLU A 194 14.50 -21.56 4.57
N PHE A 195 14.04 -20.31 4.53
CA PHE A 195 13.86 -19.56 3.28
C PHE A 195 15.13 -18.86 2.80
N ASP A 196 15.34 -18.86 1.48
CA ASP A 196 16.29 -18.01 0.78
C ASP A 196 15.66 -16.62 0.53
N VAL A 197 16.31 -15.56 0.97
CA VAL A 197 15.80 -14.19 0.89
C VAL A 197 16.79 -13.27 0.20
N MET A 198 16.33 -12.50 -0.78
CA MET A 198 17.10 -11.39 -1.34
C MET A 198 16.76 -10.10 -0.60
N VAL A 199 17.77 -9.44 -0.05
CA VAL A 199 17.61 -8.26 0.82
C VAL A 199 18.29 -7.05 0.22
N VAL A 200 17.60 -5.92 0.18
CA VAL A 200 18.16 -4.66 -0.30
C VAL A 200 17.54 -3.45 0.40
N ASN A 201 18.31 -2.38 0.52
CA ASN A 201 17.82 -1.09 0.99
C ASN A 201 17.33 -0.24 -0.18
N SER A 202 16.08 0.20 -0.13
CA SER A 202 15.51 1.20 -1.05
C SER A 202 14.24 1.78 -0.48
N SER A 203 14.04 3.09 -0.61
CA SER A 203 12.79 3.78 -0.27
C SER A 203 11.86 3.98 -1.47
N HIS A 204 12.32 3.64 -2.68
CA HIS A 204 11.57 3.83 -3.93
C HIS A 204 11.50 2.53 -4.71
N TRP A 205 10.45 2.38 -5.54
CA TRP A 205 10.19 1.21 -6.39
C TRP A 205 10.26 -0.13 -5.66
N MET A 206 9.83 -0.16 -4.39
CA MET A 206 9.94 -1.36 -3.55
C MET A 206 9.16 -2.53 -4.14
N SER A 207 8.02 -2.27 -4.79
CA SER A 207 7.23 -3.30 -5.44
C SER A 207 7.95 -3.91 -6.65
N GLU A 208 8.48 -3.06 -7.52
CA GLU A 208 9.19 -3.47 -8.74
C GLU A 208 10.54 -4.15 -8.43
N ILE A 209 11.28 -3.61 -7.46
CA ILE A 209 12.52 -4.22 -6.96
C ILE A 209 12.20 -5.59 -6.38
N GLY A 210 11.20 -5.68 -5.51
CA GLY A 210 10.80 -6.92 -4.87
C GLY A 210 10.30 -7.95 -5.86
N ALA A 211 9.45 -7.56 -6.82
CA ALA A 211 8.99 -8.45 -7.88
C ALA A 211 10.13 -8.94 -8.81
N THR A 212 11.19 -8.13 -8.96
CA THR A 212 12.38 -8.54 -9.71
C THR A 212 13.20 -9.56 -8.94
N LEU A 213 13.51 -9.28 -7.68
CA LEU A 213 14.37 -10.12 -6.83
C LEU A 213 13.69 -11.43 -6.42
N ALA A 214 12.37 -11.41 -6.18
CA ALA A 214 11.62 -12.58 -5.72
C ALA A 214 11.53 -13.72 -6.76
N LYS A 215 11.96 -13.50 -8.01
CA LYS A 215 11.99 -14.54 -9.04
C LYS A 215 13.04 -15.60 -8.76
N ASP A 216 14.13 -15.21 -8.09
CA ASP A 216 15.32 -16.04 -7.89
C ASP A 216 15.49 -16.48 -6.42
N CYS A 217 14.43 -16.33 -5.58
CA CYS A 217 14.45 -16.70 -4.18
C CYS A 217 13.02 -16.99 -3.66
N ASP A 218 12.89 -17.41 -2.41
CA ASP A 218 11.57 -17.66 -1.81
C ASP A 218 10.79 -16.35 -1.64
N PHE A 219 11.46 -15.29 -1.15
CA PHE A 219 10.90 -13.95 -1.12
C PHE A 219 12.00 -12.87 -1.10
N ALA A 220 11.64 -11.65 -1.47
CA ALA A 220 12.48 -10.47 -1.37
C ALA A 220 12.07 -9.59 -0.18
N MET A 221 13.05 -9.01 0.50
CA MET A 221 12.88 -8.02 1.56
C MET A 221 13.52 -6.70 1.15
N ILE A 222 12.73 -5.66 1.08
CA ILE A 222 13.17 -4.30 0.79
C ILE A 222 12.90 -3.46 2.03
N TRP A 223 13.87 -2.70 2.50
CA TRP A 223 13.70 -1.90 3.68
C TRP A 223 14.31 -0.51 3.53
N TYR A 224 13.83 0.45 4.34
CA TYR A 224 14.44 1.76 4.51
C TYR A 224 14.16 2.32 5.90
N TYR A 225 14.98 3.28 6.32
CA TYR A 225 14.74 4.02 7.54
C TYR A 225 13.87 5.24 7.24
N ASP A 226 12.73 5.30 7.90
CA ASP A 226 11.80 6.42 7.82
C ASP A 226 12.11 7.41 8.96
N HIS A 227 12.64 8.56 8.60
CA HIS A 227 13.04 9.58 9.56
C HIS A 227 11.85 10.21 10.29
N ASP A 228 10.69 10.32 9.66
CA ASP A 228 9.51 10.95 10.24
C ASP A 228 8.93 10.10 11.38
N SER A 229 8.81 8.80 11.16
CA SER A 229 8.36 7.85 12.20
C SER A 229 9.50 7.34 13.09
N CYS A 230 10.76 7.64 12.76
CA CYS A 230 11.95 7.10 13.41
C CYS A 230 11.98 5.56 13.46
N ASN A 231 11.49 4.89 12.42
CA ASN A 231 11.38 3.44 12.33
C ASN A 231 11.90 2.92 11.00
N TYR A 232 12.18 1.62 10.92
CA TYR A 232 12.41 0.94 9.65
C TYR A 232 11.09 0.48 9.06
N LYS A 233 10.85 0.81 7.79
CA LYS A 233 9.77 0.26 6.98
C LYS A 233 10.31 -0.93 6.21
N VAL A 234 9.63 -2.06 6.30
CA VAL A 234 10.02 -3.31 5.64
C VAL A 234 8.89 -3.78 4.73
N SER A 235 9.24 -4.06 3.48
CA SER A 235 8.34 -4.56 2.45
C SER A 235 8.79 -5.95 2.00
N LEU A 236 7.86 -6.89 1.99
CA LEU A 236 8.08 -8.26 1.54
C LEU A 236 7.37 -8.49 0.21
N ARG A 237 8.04 -9.21 -0.70
CA ARG A 237 7.45 -9.62 -1.98
C ARG A 237 7.79 -11.09 -2.26
N ALA A 238 6.77 -11.85 -2.69
CA ALA A 238 6.93 -13.22 -3.16
C ALA A 238 6.44 -13.36 -4.60
N PHE A 239 7.13 -14.21 -5.37
CA PHE A 239 6.75 -14.53 -6.74
C PHE A 239 5.94 -15.83 -6.82
N HIS A 240 6.39 -16.85 -6.09
CA HIS A 240 5.81 -18.19 -6.13
C HIS A 240 4.55 -18.33 -5.27
N ASP A 241 3.56 -19.10 -5.74
CA ASP A 241 2.30 -19.32 -5.02
C ASP A 241 2.45 -20.15 -3.76
N THR A 242 3.58 -20.84 -3.60
CA THR A 242 3.90 -21.61 -2.38
C THR A 242 4.25 -20.72 -1.19
N MET A 243 4.59 -19.44 -1.43
CA MET A 243 5.02 -18.50 -0.40
C MET A 243 3.88 -17.57 0.05
N ASP A 244 3.74 -17.37 1.36
CA ASP A 244 2.81 -16.39 1.95
C ASP A 244 3.58 -15.42 2.85
N VAL A 245 3.94 -14.26 2.30
CA VAL A 245 4.70 -13.26 3.06
C VAL A 245 3.83 -12.48 4.05
N SER A 246 2.50 -12.58 3.97
CA SER A 246 1.62 -11.94 4.94
C SER A 246 1.75 -12.57 6.33
N GLU A 247 1.97 -13.88 6.40
CA GLU A 247 2.18 -14.58 7.67
C GLU A 247 3.52 -14.18 8.33
N ILE A 248 4.56 -13.93 7.51
CA ILE A 248 5.83 -13.39 8.01
C ILE A 248 5.61 -11.97 8.54
N ALA A 249 4.95 -11.10 7.77
CA ALA A 249 4.68 -9.73 8.20
C ALA A 249 3.88 -9.67 9.51
N LYS A 250 2.86 -10.51 9.67
CA LYS A 250 2.07 -10.64 10.91
C LYS A 250 2.91 -11.00 12.12
N SER A 251 3.91 -11.87 11.97
CA SER A 251 4.80 -12.23 13.09
C SER A 251 5.63 -11.07 13.61
N PHE A 252 5.71 -9.98 12.85
CA PHE A 252 6.34 -8.70 13.21
C PHE A 252 5.32 -7.58 13.48
N GLY A 253 4.02 -7.91 13.61
CA GLY A 253 2.97 -6.92 13.86
C GLY A 253 2.52 -6.13 12.63
N GLY A 254 2.84 -6.63 11.43
CA GLY A 254 2.42 -6.07 10.15
C GLY A 254 1.30 -6.86 9.47
N GLY A 255 1.17 -6.73 8.16
CA GLY A 255 0.14 -7.43 7.38
C GLY A 255 0.27 -7.19 5.89
N GLY A 256 -0.79 -7.51 5.13
CA GLY A 256 -0.85 -7.35 3.69
C GLY A 256 -1.42 -8.57 2.98
N HIS A 257 -1.09 -8.67 1.70
CA HIS A 257 -1.50 -9.77 0.83
C HIS A 257 -0.48 -10.90 0.83
N ARG A 258 -0.90 -12.07 0.36
CA ARG A 258 -0.06 -13.28 0.26
C ARG A 258 1.30 -13.02 -0.43
N LYS A 259 1.32 -12.24 -1.51
CA LYS A 259 2.53 -11.95 -2.30
C LYS A 259 3.15 -10.59 -2.02
N ALA A 260 2.49 -9.72 -1.25
CA ALA A 260 2.92 -8.37 -0.94
C ALA A 260 2.47 -7.98 0.46
N ALA A 261 3.40 -7.89 1.38
CA ALA A 261 3.12 -7.55 2.77
C ALA A 261 4.22 -6.64 3.33
N GLY A 262 3.99 -6.06 4.49
CA GLY A 262 4.98 -5.22 5.13
C GLY A 262 4.79 -5.10 6.63
N PHE A 263 5.82 -4.60 7.30
CA PHE A 263 5.82 -4.35 8.73
C PHE A 263 6.79 -3.22 9.10
N VAL A 264 6.71 -2.79 10.33
CA VAL A 264 7.55 -1.72 10.88
C VAL A 264 8.42 -2.29 11.98
N LEU A 265 9.71 -1.96 11.96
CA LEU A 265 10.64 -2.27 13.04
C LEU A 265 11.05 -1.00 13.77
N PRO A 266 11.12 -1.00 15.10
CA PRO A 266 11.61 0.13 15.88
C PRO A 266 13.09 0.39 15.54
N LYS A 267 13.53 1.64 15.70
CA LYS A 267 14.93 2.08 15.46
C LYS A 267 15.98 1.17 16.10
N SER A 268 15.66 0.59 17.24
CA SER A 268 16.56 -0.31 17.98
C SER A 268 16.77 -1.69 17.32
N LYS A 269 15.96 -2.05 16.32
CA LYS A 269 16.03 -3.34 15.61
C LYS A 269 16.35 -3.12 14.15
N HIS A 270 17.66 -3.15 13.79
CA HIS A 270 18.05 -3.04 12.39
C HIS A 270 17.52 -4.26 11.59
N PRO A 271 17.01 -4.07 10.36
CA PRO A 271 16.47 -5.16 9.53
C PRO A 271 17.42 -6.32 9.31
N ASP A 272 18.73 -6.09 9.24
CA ASP A 272 19.72 -7.16 9.10
C ASP A 272 19.73 -8.12 10.31
N ASN A 273 19.34 -7.68 11.49
CA ASN A 273 19.28 -8.52 12.69
C ASN A 273 18.19 -9.60 12.61
N ILE A 274 17.26 -9.52 11.65
CA ILE A 274 16.25 -10.55 11.41
C ILE A 274 16.90 -11.85 10.90
N PHE A 275 18.05 -11.74 10.21
CA PHE A 275 18.72 -12.84 9.53
C PHE A 275 19.87 -13.48 10.35
N ILE A 276 20.20 -12.91 11.50
CA ILE A 276 21.23 -13.43 12.38
C ILE A 276 20.54 -14.44 13.31
N PRO A 277 20.85 -15.76 13.26
CA PRO A 277 20.50 -16.65 14.37
C PRO A 277 21.14 -16.05 15.61
N ASP A 278 20.49 -16.19 16.79
CA ASP A 278 20.95 -15.65 18.07
C ASP A 278 22.44 -15.99 18.32
N ILE A 279 23.32 -15.18 17.74
CA ILE A 279 24.74 -15.17 18.07
C ILE A 279 24.82 -14.13 19.18
N GLU A 280 25.14 -14.58 20.39
CA GLU A 280 25.52 -13.72 21.49
C GLU A 280 26.58 -12.73 20.98
N PHE A 281 26.19 -11.44 20.87
CA PHE A 281 27.16 -10.39 20.63
C PHE A 281 28.01 -10.30 21.91
N GLU A 282 29.25 -10.79 21.88
CA GLU A 282 30.25 -10.30 22.79
C GLU A 282 30.37 -8.77 22.53
N GLU A 283 30.04 -7.97 23.54
CA GLU A 283 30.29 -6.54 23.56
C GLU A 283 31.79 -6.34 23.38
N ASN A 284 32.24 -6.16 22.15
CA ASN A 284 33.56 -5.63 21.91
C ASN A 284 33.54 -4.16 22.36
N SER A 285 34.07 -3.91 23.55
CA SER A 285 34.43 -2.60 24.05
C SER A 285 35.33 -1.92 23.01
N TYR A 286 34.78 -0.96 22.29
CA TYR A 286 35.60 0.03 21.57
C TYR A 286 36.12 1.07 22.57
N ASP A 287 37.01 0.64 23.46
CA ASP A 287 38.00 1.47 24.09
C ASP A 287 39.28 1.33 23.26
N ASP A 288 39.57 2.29 22.42
CA ASP A 288 40.85 2.73 21.90
C ASP A 288 40.74 3.34 20.49
N VAL A 289 40.25 4.58 20.39
CA VAL A 289 40.64 5.50 19.31
C VAL A 289 40.92 6.88 19.86
N ASP A 290 41.88 6.98 20.76
CA ASP A 290 42.65 8.19 20.98
C ASP A 290 44.01 8.00 20.33
N ASN A 291 44.16 8.42 19.05
CA ASN A 291 45.42 8.91 18.48
C ASN A 291 45.26 9.27 17.01
N PHE A 292 44.70 10.43 16.71
CA PHE A 292 45.09 11.17 15.52
C PHE A 292 46.01 12.30 15.97
N GLY A 293 47.30 12.00 15.94
CA GLY A 293 48.36 13.00 16.09
C GLY A 293 48.27 14.01 14.96
N ALA A 294 48.38 15.27 15.35
CA ALA A 294 48.71 16.38 14.47
C ALA A 294 50.11 16.19 13.91
N ASP A 295 50.26 16.32 12.58
CA ASP A 295 51.38 16.90 11.87
C ASP A 295 50.89 17.43 10.52
#